data_b41eb0501b34e6cc7b30e5bfff045c37
#
_entry.id   b41eb0501b34e6cc7b30e5bfff045c37
#
_cell.length_a   1.000
_cell.length_b   1.000
_cell.length_c   1.000
_cell.angle_alpha   90.00
_cell.angle_beta   90.00
_cell.angle_gamma   90.00
#
_symmetry.space_group_name_H-M   'P 1'
#
loop_
_entity.id
_entity.type
_entity.pdbx_description
1 polymer ?
#
loop_
_entity_poly.entity_id
_entity_poly.type
_entity_poly.pdbx_seq_one_letter_code
_entity_poly.pdbx_strand_id
1 'polypeptide(L)'
;MFHLHVNLKYFLYPAPMDMRKSFYTLSGIVTSVMKRDVQNGEVFIFVNRRLTIMKILHLEHGGLVIYHKKLESGVFKLPTFDEELTSQVIQWHDLMMIVRNVKPKKRLLKKR
;
A
#
# COMPACT_ATOMS: atom_id res chain seq x y z
N MET A 1 -5.31 -6.37 -10.06
CA MET A 1 -3.91 -6.20 -9.89
C MET A 1 -3.20 -7.32 -10.50
N PHE A 2 -2.77 -7.01 -11.65
CA PHE A 2 -2.43 -8.00 -12.64
C PHE A 2 -1.21 -8.84 -12.29
N HIS A 3 -0.14 -8.22 -11.80
CA HIS A 3 1.08 -8.95 -11.47
C HIS A 3 1.32 -9.07 -9.96
N LEU A 4 0.36 -8.69 -9.14
CA LEU A 4 0.49 -8.81 -7.70
C LEU A 4 -0.05 -10.17 -7.25
N HIS A 5 0.65 -10.82 -6.33
CA HIS A 5 0.28 -12.16 -5.89
C HIS A 5 0.76 -12.42 -4.46
N VAL A 6 0.34 -13.57 -3.91
CA VAL A 6 0.53 -13.89 -2.51
C VAL A 6 1.99 -14.00 -2.07
N ASN A 7 2.89 -14.31 -3.02
CA ASN A 7 4.29 -14.51 -2.66
C ASN A 7 5.13 -13.24 -2.61
N LEU A 8 4.54 -12.09 -2.93
CA LEU A 8 5.23 -10.81 -2.82
C LEU A 8 5.11 -10.26 -1.42
N LYS A 9 6.03 -9.36 -1.08
CA LYS A 9 5.99 -8.66 0.21
C LYS A 9 5.41 -7.27 -0.01
N TYR A 10 4.49 -6.88 0.86
CA TYR A 10 3.71 -5.66 0.73
C TYR A 10 3.96 -4.75 1.93
N PHE A 11 4.21 -3.47 1.66
CA PHE A 11 4.50 -2.49 2.69
C PHE A 11 3.65 -1.26 2.49
N LEU A 12 2.93 -0.86 3.54
CA LEU A 12 2.12 0.34 3.53
C LEU A 12 2.94 1.49 4.11
N TYR A 13 2.95 2.62 3.42
CA TYR A 13 3.50 3.86 3.97
C TYR A 13 2.53 4.35 5.04
N PRO A 14 2.97 4.49 6.31
CA PRO A 14 2.04 4.68 7.44
C PRO A 14 1.65 6.13 7.68
N ALA A 15 1.51 6.91 6.63
CA ALA A 15 1.07 8.30 6.73
C ALA A 15 0.37 8.68 5.43
N PRO A 16 -0.46 9.73 5.44
CA PRO A 16 -1.08 10.18 4.20
C PRO A 16 -0.05 10.60 3.17
N MET A 17 -0.37 10.34 1.91
CA MET A 17 0.49 10.69 0.78
C MET A 17 -0.26 11.60 -0.18
N ASP A 18 0.44 12.60 -0.69
CA ASP A 18 -0.07 13.46 -1.74
C ASP A 18 -0.14 12.65 -3.04
N MET A 19 -1.33 12.48 -3.57
CA MET A 19 -1.54 11.64 -4.75
C MET A 19 -1.04 12.26 -6.05
N ARG A 20 -0.51 13.48 -6.00
CA ARG A 20 0.17 14.07 -7.16
C ARG A 20 1.56 13.49 -7.35
N LYS A 21 2.11 12.86 -6.31
CA LYS A 21 3.42 12.21 -6.37
C LYS A 21 3.36 11.02 -7.33
N SER A 22 4.45 10.79 -8.05
CA SER A 22 4.51 9.72 -9.03
C SER A 22 5.83 8.94 -8.90
N PHE A 23 6.26 8.30 -9.96
CA PHE A 23 7.34 7.30 -9.92
C PHE A 23 8.58 7.77 -9.17
N TYR A 24 9.13 8.91 -9.56
CA TYR A 24 10.39 9.37 -9.00
C TYR A 24 10.26 9.68 -7.50
N THR A 25 9.24 10.46 -7.14
CA THR A 25 9.06 10.89 -5.76
C THR A 25 8.70 9.71 -4.85
N LEU A 26 7.80 8.83 -5.31
CA LEU A 26 7.41 7.68 -4.51
C LEU A 26 8.59 6.72 -4.32
N SER A 27 9.40 6.51 -5.36
CA SER A 27 10.61 5.69 -5.22
C SER A 27 11.58 6.29 -4.22
N GLY A 28 11.72 7.61 -4.24
CA GLY A 28 12.57 8.30 -3.27
C GLY A 28 12.08 8.12 -1.84
N ILE A 29 10.77 8.13 -1.63
CA ILE A 29 10.19 7.90 -0.32
C ILE A 29 10.45 6.48 0.15
N VAL A 30 10.33 5.50 -0.75
CA VAL A 30 10.65 4.10 -0.42
C VAL A 30 12.08 4.01 0.09
N THR A 31 13.02 4.63 -0.60
CA THR A 31 14.42 4.57 -0.23
C THR A 31 14.72 5.37 1.04
N SER A 32 14.31 6.63 1.09
CA SER A 32 14.77 7.54 2.14
C SER A 32 13.94 7.50 3.41
N VAL A 33 12.65 7.18 3.31
CA VAL A 33 11.76 7.17 4.47
C VAL A 33 11.43 5.74 4.89
N MET A 34 11.00 4.90 3.96
CA MET A 34 10.62 3.54 4.30
C MET A 34 11.83 2.63 4.49
N LYS A 35 13.01 3.08 4.03
CA LYS A 35 14.28 2.34 4.17
C LYS A 35 14.22 0.99 3.46
N ARG A 36 13.62 0.98 2.29
CA ARG A 36 13.52 -0.21 1.46
C ARG A 36 14.01 0.10 0.05
N ASP A 37 13.91 -0.86 -0.86
CA ASP A 37 14.45 -0.73 -2.20
C ASP A 37 13.42 -1.23 -3.22
N VAL A 38 12.98 -0.34 -4.12
CA VAL A 38 12.01 -0.74 -5.14
C VAL A 38 12.56 -1.82 -6.06
N GLN A 39 13.89 -1.92 -6.18
CA GLN A 39 14.52 -2.91 -7.06
C GLN A 39 14.38 -4.33 -6.55
N ASN A 40 14.03 -4.52 -5.28
CA ASN A 40 13.90 -5.86 -4.70
C ASN A 40 12.58 -6.55 -5.07
N GLY A 41 11.70 -5.90 -5.83
CA GLY A 41 10.44 -6.49 -6.23
C GLY A 41 9.36 -6.43 -5.15
N GLU A 42 9.60 -5.72 -4.08
CA GLU A 42 8.59 -5.52 -3.05
C GLU A 42 7.54 -4.53 -3.52
N VAL A 43 6.37 -4.56 -2.91
CA VAL A 43 5.22 -3.75 -3.30
C VAL A 43 5.00 -2.67 -2.25
N PHE A 44 4.80 -1.43 -2.71
CA PHE A 44 4.66 -0.29 -1.81
C PHE A 44 3.32 0.40 -2.02
N ILE A 45 2.59 0.64 -0.92
CA ILE A 45 1.22 1.11 -0.95
C ILE A 45 1.15 2.48 -0.30
N PHE A 46 0.51 3.42 -1.00
CA PHE A 46 0.35 4.80 -0.53
C PHE A 46 -1.13 5.17 -0.62
N VAL A 47 -1.63 5.87 0.40
CA VAL A 47 -3.04 6.24 0.45
C VAL A 47 -3.14 7.72 0.81
N ASN A 48 -4.11 8.42 0.24
CA ASN A 48 -4.29 9.83 0.54
C ASN A 48 -4.94 10.00 1.93
N ARG A 49 -4.97 11.25 2.41
CA ARG A 49 -5.48 11.54 3.75
C ARG A 49 -6.95 11.15 3.91
N ARG A 50 -7.75 11.31 2.87
CA ARG A 50 -9.18 10.98 2.94
C ARG A 50 -9.46 9.50 2.80
N LEU A 51 -8.43 8.69 2.52
CA LEU A 51 -8.57 7.24 2.32
C LEU A 51 -9.48 6.91 1.15
N THR A 52 -9.42 7.73 0.09
CA THR A 52 -10.25 7.54 -1.10
C THR A 52 -9.44 7.19 -2.33
N ILE A 53 -8.12 7.42 -2.29
CA ILE A 53 -7.24 7.16 -3.43
C ILE A 53 -6.05 6.36 -2.94
N MET A 54 -5.70 5.31 -3.68
CA MET A 54 -4.56 4.45 -3.36
C MET A 54 -3.66 4.36 -4.58
N LYS A 55 -2.35 4.42 -4.35
CA LYS A 55 -1.34 4.11 -5.37
C LYS A 55 -0.49 2.96 -4.88
N ILE A 56 -0.24 2.00 -5.76
CA ILE A 56 0.59 0.84 -5.45
C ILE A 56 1.75 0.84 -6.43
N LEU A 57 2.97 0.93 -5.91
CA LEU A 57 4.19 1.01 -6.70
C LEU A 57 4.88 -0.34 -6.70
N HIS A 58 5.24 -0.84 -7.88
CA HIS A 58 5.85 -2.16 -8.01
C HIS A 58 6.73 -2.23 -9.25
N LEU A 59 7.88 -2.87 -9.12
CA LEU A 59 8.78 -3.10 -10.25
C LEU A 59 8.31 -4.37 -10.97
N GLU A 60 7.96 -4.26 -12.25
CA GLU A 60 7.45 -5.37 -13.04
C GLU A 60 8.16 -5.40 -14.38
N HIS A 61 8.81 -6.53 -14.68
CA HIS A 61 9.44 -6.74 -15.99
C HIS A 61 10.35 -5.59 -16.42
N GLY A 62 11.15 -5.10 -15.45
CA GLY A 62 12.14 -4.07 -15.74
C GLY A 62 11.63 -2.66 -15.74
N GLY A 63 10.37 -2.44 -15.38
CA GLY A 63 9.80 -1.10 -15.31
C GLY A 63 8.96 -0.92 -14.06
N LEU A 64 8.90 0.32 -13.57
CA LEU A 64 8.04 0.63 -12.44
C LEU A 64 6.61 0.82 -12.91
N VAL A 65 5.67 0.27 -12.15
CA VAL A 65 4.24 0.40 -12.42
C VAL A 65 3.58 1.00 -11.21
N ILE A 66 2.63 1.90 -11.42
CA ILE A 66 1.77 2.42 -10.37
C ILE A 66 0.34 2.00 -10.69
N TYR A 67 -0.25 1.22 -9.79
CA TYR A 67 -1.68 0.94 -9.83
C TYR A 67 -2.37 2.05 -9.08
N HIS A 68 -3.33 2.71 -9.72
CA HIS A 68 -3.96 3.90 -9.15
C HIS A 68 -5.46 3.64 -9.07
N LYS A 69 -5.99 3.64 -7.86
CA LYS A 69 -7.43 3.39 -7.65
C LYS A 69 -8.04 4.51 -6.86
N LYS A 70 -9.15 5.05 -7.38
CA LYS A 70 -9.96 6.05 -6.70
C LYS A 70 -11.33 5.44 -6.45
N LEU A 71 -11.78 5.47 -5.19
CA LEU A 71 -13.09 4.95 -4.85
C LEU A 71 -14.17 5.91 -5.31
N GLU A 72 -15.28 5.36 -5.81
CA GLU A 72 -16.42 6.17 -6.19
C GLU A 72 -17.21 6.60 -4.96
N SER A 73 -17.17 5.81 -3.91
CA SER A 73 -17.83 6.14 -2.66
C SER A 73 -17.13 5.40 -1.53
N GLY A 74 -17.29 5.91 -0.30
CA GLY A 74 -16.69 5.28 0.88
C GLY A 74 -15.21 5.55 0.98
N VAL A 75 -14.56 4.85 1.89
CA VAL A 75 -13.14 4.99 2.15
C VAL A 75 -12.50 3.62 2.25
N PHE A 76 -11.18 3.55 2.00
CA PHE A 76 -10.43 2.33 2.21
C PHE A 76 -10.38 2.01 3.70
N LYS A 77 -10.56 0.73 4.05
CA LYS A 77 -10.54 0.27 5.43
C LYS A 77 -9.15 -0.27 5.74
N LEU A 78 -8.27 0.61 6.22
CA LEU A 78 -6.91 0.23 6.52
C LEU A 78 -6.79 -0.44 7.88
N PRO A 79 -5.79 -1.31 8.06
CA PRO A 79 -5.52 -1.86 9.39
C PRO A 79 -4.97 -0.79 10.31
N THR A 80 -5.07 -1.01 11.60
CA THR A 80 -4.39 -0.16 12.57
C THR A 80 -2.89 -0.40 12.47
N PHE A 81 -2.11 0.66 12.49
CA PHE A 81 -0.66 0.53 12.41
C PHE A 81 0.01 1.48 13.38
N ASP A 82 1.28 1.16 13.69
CA ASP A 82 2.10 1.93 14.59
C ASP A 82 2.66 3.14 13.84
N GLU A 83 2.35 4.34 14.35
CA GLU A 83 2.78 5.57 13.71
C GLU A 83 4.29 5.77 13.75
N GLU A 84 4.98 5.03 14.60
CA GLU A 84 6.43 5.15 14.67
C GLU A 84 7.15 4.31 13.62
N LEU A 85 6.43 3.45 12.93
CA LEU A 85 7.02 2.66 11.87
C LEU A 85 7.23 3.51 10.62
N THR A 86 8.30 3.21 9.89
CA THR A 86 8.55 3.85 8.60
C THR A 86 7.87 3.09 7.46
N SER A 87 7.48 1.84 7.71
CA SER A 87 6.68 1.06 6.77
C SER A 87 5.94 0.00 7.56
N GLN A 88 4.74 -0.33 7.09
CA GLN A 88 3.87 -1.30 7.75
C GLN A 88 3.70 -2.51 6.84
N VAL A 89 4.05 -3.69 7.34
CA VAL A 89 3.85 -4.92 6.57
C VAL A 89 2.35 -5.19 6.44
N ILE A 90 1.92 -5.55 5.23
CA ILE A 90 0.54 -5.93 4.96
C ILE A 90 0.54 -7.28 4.27
N GLN A 91 -0.33 -8.19 4.72
CA GLN A 91 -0.47 -9.48 4.08
C GLN A 91 -1.27 -9.34 2.79
N TRP A 92 -0.97 -10.21 1.83
CA TRP A 92 -1.69 -10.23 0.54
C TRP A 92 -3.20 -10.25 0.72
N HIS A 93 -3.68 -11.12 1.61
CA HIS A 93 -5.12 -11.26 1.85
C HIS A 93 -5.74 -9.93 2.30
N ASP A 94 -5.07 -9.26 3.23
CA ASP A 94 -5.58 -8.00 3.77
C ASP A 94 -5.56 -6.91 2.69
N LEU A 95 -4.52 -6.88 1.87
CA LEU A 95 -4.48 -5.92 0.77
C LEU A 95 -5.64 -6.13 -0.19
N MET A 96 -5.95 -7.39 -0.50
CA MET A 96 -7.06 -7.67 -1.41
C MET A 96 -8.38 -7.21 -0.84
N MET A 97 -8.57 -7.36 0.47
CA MET A 97 -9.80 -6.86 1.10
C MET A 97 -9.86 -5.34 1.08
N ILE A 98 -8.73 -4.67 1.32
CA ILE A 98 -8.68 -3.22 1.27
C ILE A 98 -9.01 -2.72 -0.14
N VAL A 99 -8.38 -3.31 -1.15
CA VAL A 99 -8.56 -2.90 -2.54
C VAL A 99 -10.00 -3.12 -3.01
N ARG A 100 -10.61 -4.21 -2.57
CA ARG A 100 -12.02 -4.50 -2.91
C ARG A 100 -12.99 -3.72 -2.05
N ASN A 101 -12.46 -2.96 -1.11
CA ASN A 101 -13.24 -2.16 -0.18
C ASN A 101 -14.21 -3.02 0.64
N VAL A 102 -13.72 -4.19 1.06
CA VAL A 102 -14.47 -5.11 1.89
C VAL A 102 -14.06 -4.90 3.34
N LYS A 103 -15.02 -4.77 4.23
CA LYS A 103 -14.74 -4.55 5.63
C LYS A 103 -14.06 -5.78 6.23
N PRO A 104 -12.90 -5.62 6.90
CA PRO A 104 -12.23 -6.75 7.55
C PRO A 104 -13.12 -7.37 8.60
N LYS A 105 -13.00 -8.68 8.78
CA LYS A 105 -13.74 -9.35 9.83
C LYS A 105 -13.19 -8.99 11.18
N LYS A 106 -14.09 -8.85 12.13
CA LYS A 106 -13.68 -8.43 13.47
C LYS A 106 -12.74 -9.38 14.14
N ARG A 107 -12.89 -10.66 13.89
CA ARG A 107 -12.03 -11.60 14.57
C ARG A 107 -10.59 -11.36 14.26
N LEU A 108 -10.35 -10.60 13.32
CA LEU A 108 -9.00 -10.27 13.06
C LEU A 108 -8.38 -9.62 14.23
N LEU A 109 -9.26 -9.43 15.00
CA LEU A 109 -8.82 -8.77 16.07
C LEU A 109 -8.34 -9.57 17.09
N LYS A 110 -8.58 -10.00 16.93
CA LYS A 110 -8.13 -10.20 17.74
C LYS A 110 -7.72 -10.24 18.46
N LYS A 111 -7.99 -10.41 18.58
CA LYS A 111 -7.63 -10.33 19.24
C LYS A 111 -7.44 -10.28 20.04
N ARG A 112 -7.86 -10.53 20.25
CA ARG A 112 -7.63 -10.33 20.97
C ARG A 112 -7.37 -10.49 21.56
#